data_498183caf59ac091e9384c1c2b2c8b71
#
_entry.id   498183caf59ac091e9384c1c2b2c8b71
#
_cell.length_a   1.000
_cell.length_b   1.000
_cell.length_c   1.000
_cell.angle_alpha   90.00
_cell.angle_beta   90.00
_cell.angle_gamma   90.00
#
_symmetry.space_group_name_H-M   'P 1'
#
loop_
_entity.id
_entity.type
_entity.pdbx_description
1 polymer ?
#
loop_
_entity_poly.entity_id
_entity_poly.type
_entity_poly.pdbx_seq_one_letter_code
_entity_poly.pdbx_strand_id
1 'polypeptide(L)'
;MSVPLDETYRYGLMTRLPTAQTTRAITELLDELEFDSIWVGDHIAFTTPILDPFLQLAQVAAYSSRLTVGTGVYLLPMRHPTPVAKQAASLDHLSGGRFIFGVGVGGEFPAEYAACGVPREERGARLSESIAVMRKLWSGEPVYHDGRFFAFPEVHMQPAPVQPGGPRIWCGGRSNAALRRAGRLADG
;
A
#
# COMPACT_ATOMS: atom_id res chain seq x y z
N MET A 1 8.02 36.42 -11.36
CA MET A 1 7.05 35.66 -12.18
C MET A 1 6.39 34.71 -11.23
N SER A 2 5.16 34.98 -10.76
CA SER A 2 4.39 34.05 -9.97
C SER A 2 3.81 33.00 -10.93
N VAL A 3 4.22 31.75 -10.76
CA VAL A 3 3.52 30.63 -11.40
C VAL A 3 2.10 30.64 -10.85
N PRO A 4 1.04 30.70 -11.65
CA PRO A 4 -0.31 30.57 -11.15
C PRO A 4 -0.38 29.20 -10.46
N LEU A 5 -0.85 29.16 -9.22
CA LEU A 5 -1.22 27.92 -8.55
C LEU A 5 -2.42 27.38 -9.33
N ASP A 6 -2.16 26.48 -10.25
CA ASP A 6 -3.19 25.78 -11.01
C ASP A 6 -3.91 24.84 -10.01
N GLU A 7 -5.24 24.74 -10.12
CA GLU A 7 -6.11 23.87 -9.32
C GLU A 7 -5.75 22.35 -9.41
N THR A 8 -4.69 22.02 -10.15
CA THR A 8 -4.19 20.66 -10.38
C THR A 8 -3.18 20.16 -9.34
N TYR A 9 -2.62 21.03 -8.49
CA TYR A 9 -1.68 20.59 -7.46
C TYR A 9 -2.38 19.96 -6.27
N ARG A 10 -1.92 18.76 -5.89
CA ARG A 10 -2.39 18.04 -4.71
C ARG A 10 -1.28 17.95 -3.67
N TYR A 11 -1.63 18.26 -2.43
CA TYR A 11 -0.70 18.26 -1.31
C TYR A 11 -0.91 17.03 -0.44
N GLY A 12 0.15 16.28 -0.20
CA GLY A 12 0.13 15.12 0.68
C GLY A 12 1.21 15.19 1.74
N LEU A 13 0.91 14.68 2.94
CA LEU A 13 1.89 14.52 4.00
C LEU A 13 2.31 13.06 4.09
N MET A 14 3.62 12.81 4.02
CA MET A 14 4.20 11.53 4.40
C MET A 14 4.82 11.64 5.79
N THR A 15 4.32 10.84 6.73
CA THR A 15 4.73 10.98 8.13
C THR A 15 4.71 9.65 8.87
N ARG A 16 5.29 9.67 10.07
CA ARG A 16 5.17 8.60 11.07
C ARG A 16 4.17 9.02 12.13
N LEU A 17 3.27 8.13 12.45
CA LEU A 17 2.21 8.33 13.42
C LEU A 17 2.40 7.29 14.54
N PRO A 18 3.24 7.56 15.55
CA PRO A 18 3.68 6.54 16.50
C PRO A 18 2.60 6.10 17.50
N THR A 19 1.51 6.86 17.64
CA THR A 19 0.41 6.55 18.57
C THR A 19 -0.95 6.83 17.94
N ALA A 20 -2.00 6.24 18.49
CA ALA A 20 -3.39 6.51 18.11
C ALA A 20 -3.76 8.00 18.29
N GLN A 21 -3.28 8.61 19.37
CA GLN A 21 -3.53 10.04 19.65
C GLN A 21 -2.86 10.94 18.60
N THR A 22 -1.61 10.65 18.24
CA THR A 22 -0.89 11.38 17.18
C THR A 22 -1.58 11.19 15.83
N THR A 23 -2.05 9.98 15.52
CA THR A 23 -2.78 9.69 14.29
C THR A 23 -4.02 10.57 14.18
N ARG A 24 -4.82 10.64 15.25
CA ARG A 24 -6.02 11.49 15.29
C ARG A 24 -5.68 12.96 15.09
N ALA A 25 -4.78 13.50 15.90
CA ALA A 25 -4.44 14.92 15.89
C ALA A 25 -3.89 15.38 14.52
N ILE A 26 -3.02 14.57 13.91
CA ILE A 26 -2.48 14.89 12.58
C ILE A 26 -3.57 14.77 11.50
N THR A 27 -4.47 13.78 11.59
CA THR A 27 -5.56 13.64 10.62
C THR A 27 -6.49 14.84 10.66
N GLU A 28 -6.90 15.26 11.86
CA GLU A 28 -7.76 16.44 12.07
C GLU A 28 -7.07 17.73 11.56
N LEU A 29 -5.79 17.90 11.84
CA LEU A 29 -5.02 19.06 11.34
C LEU A 29 -4.90 19.08 9.81
N LEU A 30 -4.69 17.92 9.15
CA LEU A 30 -4.62 17.84 7.70
C LEU A 30 -5.97 18.13 7.03
N ASP A 31 -7.07 17.77 7.69
CA ASP A 31 -8.40 18.14 7.22
C ASP A 31 -8.64 19.66 7.33
N GLU A 32 -8.26 20.28 8.43
CA GLU A 32 -8.35 21.75 8.65
C GLU A 32 -7.49 22.52 7.65
N LEU A 33 -6.31 22.03 7.33
CA LEU A 33 -5.37 22.64 6.39
C LEU A 33 -5.63 22.26 4.90
N GLU A 34 -6.72 21.56 4.63
CA GLU A 34 -7.15 21.16 3.28
C GLU A 34 -6.12 20.33 2.49
N PHE A 35 -5.28 19.56 3.18
CA PHE A 35 -4.41 18.58 2.50
C PHE A 35 -5.23 17.51 1.77
N ASP A 36 -4.72 17.00 0.65
CA ASP A 36 -5.41 15.98 -0.16
C ASP A 36 -5.17 14.57 0.31
N SER A 37 -4.02 14.29 0.93
CA SER A 37 -3.63 12.92 1.25
C SER A 37 -2.68 12.80 2.44
N ILE A 38 -2.71 11.63 3.09
CA ILE A 38 -1.74 11.22 4.10
C ILE A 38 -1.12 9.87 3.73
N TRP A 39 0.19 9.74 3.93
CA TRP A 39 0.98 8.58 3.57
C TRP A 39 1.78 8.09 4.77
N VAL A 40 1.80 6.77 4.97
CA VAL A 40 2.59 6.13 6.02
C VAL A 40 3.53 5.09 5.44
N GLY A 41 4.72 4.97 6.03
CA GLY A 41 5.70 3.94 5.66
C GLY A 41 5.41 2.60 6.31
N ASP A 42 6.16 1.58 5.91
CA ASP A 42 6.06 0.21 6.43
C ASP A 42 7.44 -0.33 6.79
N HIS A 43 7.52 -0.93 7.96
CA HIS A 43 8.60 -1.80 8.39
C HIS A 43 8.05 -2.87 9.33
N ILE A 44 8.63 -4.06 9.30
CA ILE A 44 8.25 -5.17 10.20
C ILE A 44 9.08 -5.16 11.47
N ALA A 45 10.38 -4.93 11.32
CA ALA A 45 11.34 -4.87 12.43
C ALA A 45 12.33 -3.73 12.18
N PHE A 46 12.03 -2.57 12.69
CA PHE A 46 12.79 -1.35 12.45
C PHE A 46 13.36 -0.76 13.75
N THR A 47 14.38 0.07 13.63
CA THR A 47 15.06 0.68 14.78
C THR A 47 14.24 1.80 15.46
N THR A 48 13.26 2.34 14.75
CA THR A 48 12.36 3.37 15.26
C THR A 48 10.95 2.79 15.34
N PRO A 49 10.16 3.08 16.39
CA PRO A 49 8.77 2.64 16.48
C PRO A 49 7.96 3.08 15.27
N ILE A 50 7.33 2.12 14.62
CA ILE A 50 6.43 2.31 13.49
C ILE A 50 5.27 1.32 13.63
N LEU A 51 4.05 1.78 13.44
CA LEU A 51 2.87 0.93 13.51
C LEU A 51 2.62 0.27 12.15
N ASP A 52 1.87 -0.82 12.14
CA ASP A 52 1.43 -1.44 10.89
C ASP A 52 0.64 -0.43 10.05
N PRO A 53 1.01 -0.23 8.78
CA PRO A 53 0.42 0.83 7.96
C PRO A 53 -1.07 0.64 7.68
N PHE A 54 -1.57 -0.60 7.53
CA PHE A 54 -3.00 -0.80 7.30
C PHE A 54 -3.84 -0.46 8.53
N LEU A 55 -3.35 -0.80 9.73
CA LEU A 55 -4.02 -0.45 10.97
C LEU A 55 -4.04 1.08 11.19
N GLN A 56 -2.93 1.76 10.88
CA GLN A 56 -2.87 3.22 10.95
C GLN A 56 -3.81 3.90 9.96
N LEU A 57 -3.78 3.47 8.70
CA LEU A 57 -4.61 4.07 7.66
C LEU A 57 -6.10 3.78 7.87
N ALA A 58 -6.46 2.64 8.46
CA ALA A 58 -7.84 2.38 8.88
C ALA A 58 -8.30 3.38 9.95
N GLN A 59 -7.42 3.73 10.89
CA GLN A 59 -7.70 4.75 11.90
C GLN A 59 -7.84 6.15 11.26
N VAL A 60 -6.96 6.52 10.33
CA VAL A 60 -7.07 7.77 9.55
C VAL A 60 -8.40 7.83 8.80
N ALA A 61 -8.77 6.75 8.11
CA ALA A 61 -10.02 6.66 7.36
C ALA A 61 -11.27 6.82 8.24
N ALA A 62 -11.18 6.44 9.52
CA ALA A 62 -12.25 6.64 10.49
C ALA A 62 -12.37 8.09 10.99
N TYR A 63 -11.28 8.86 10.97
CA TYR A 63 -11.28 10.27 11.41
C TYR A 63 -11.50 11.26 10.27
N SER A 64 -11.20 10.90 9.03
CA SER A 64 -11.40 11.74 7.86
C SER A 64 -12.19 11.01 6.78
N SER A 65 -13.25 11.63 6.29
CA SER A 65 -14.00 11.16 5.12
C SER A 65 -13.47 11.70 3.80
N ARG A 66 -12.47 12.60 3.83
CA ARG A 66 -11.96 13.32 2.67
C ARG A 66 -10.57 12.88 2.24
N LEU A 67 -9.66 12.73 3.18
CA LEU A 67 -8.26 12.44 2.88
C LEU A 67 -8.09 11.13 2.09
N THR A 68 -7.34 11.18 1.00
CA THR A 68 -6.76 9.99 0.39
C THR A 68 -5.74 9.38 1.35
N VAL A 69 -5.82 8.09 1.58
CA VAL A 69 -4.91 7.36 2.46
C VAL A 69 -3.99 6.47 1.63
N GLY A 70 -2.70 6.47 1.92
CA GLY A 70 -1.74 5.74 1.10
C GLY A 70 -0.56 5.16 1.87
N THR A 71 0.03 4.10 1.34
CA THR A 71 1.30 3.55 1.84
C THR A 71 2.47 4.06 1.01
N GLY A 72 3.51 4.56 1.64
CA GLY A 72 4.69 5.09 0.97
C GLY A 72 6.01 4.57 1.54
N VAL A 73 6.38 3.31 1.31
CA VAL A 73 5.72 2.22 0.59
C VAL A 73 5.50 1.00 1.49
N TYR A 74 4.55 0.15 1.16
CA TYR A 74 4.35 -1.15 1.80
C TYR A 74 5.37 -2.16 1.29
N LEU A 75 6.05 -2.87 2.18
CA LEU A 75 7.10 -3.83 1.83
C LEU A 75 6.48 -5.21 1.48
N LEU A 76 5.72 -5.23 0.40
CA LEU A 76 4.89 -6.36 -0.02
C LEU A 76 5.65 -7.70 -0.17
N PRO A 77 6.92 -7.76 -0.66
CA PRO A 77 7.62 -9.03 -0.83
C PRO A 77 7.84 -9.84 0.44
N MET A 78 7.79 -9.22 1.60
CA MET A 78 7.96 -9.90 2.89
C MET A 78 6.68 -10.59 3.39
N ARG A 79 5.57 -10.47 2.67
CA ARG A 79 4.26 -11.01 3.07
C ARG A 79 3.65 -11.86 1.96
N HIS A 80 2.75 -12.76 2.35
CA HIS A 80 1.96 -13.50 1.37
C HIS A 80 0.87 -12.59 0.78
N PRO A 81 0.73 -12.51 -0.57
CA PRO A 81 -0.17 -11.55 -1.21
C PRO A 81 -1.65 -11.79 -0.93
N THR A 82 -2.07 -13.04 -0.66
CA THR A 82 -3.50 -13.35 -0.43
C THR A 82 -4.08 -12.65 0.81
N PRO A 83 -3.52 -12.78 2.03
CA PRO A 83 -4.02 -12.03 3.18
C PRO A 83 -3.85 -10.51 2.98
N VAL A 84 -2.77 -10.06 2.33
CA VAL A 84 -2.58 -8.64 2.05
C VAL A 84 -3.64 -8.11 1.08
N ALA A 85 -4.03 -8.88 0.06
CA ALA A 85 -5.13 -8.52 -0.84
C ALA A 85 -6.44 -8.33 -0.08
N LYS A 86 -6.73 -9.21 0.89
CA LYS A 86 -7.90 -9.10 1.76
C LYS A 86 -7.85 -7.85 2.64
N GLN A 87 -6.71 -7.57 3.26
CA GLN A 87 -6.52 -6.39 4.10
C GLN A 87 -6.65 -5.09 3.29
N ALA A 88 -6.05 -5.05 2.10
CA ALA A 88 -6.14 -3.90 1.19
C ALA A 88 -7.59 -3.66 0.70
N ALA A 89 -8.33 -4.72 0.34
CA ALA A 89 -9.74 -4.61 -0.01
C ALA A 89 -10.58 -4.10 1.18
N SER A 90 -10.29 -4.58 2.39
CA SER A 90 -10.97 -4.10 3.61
C SER A 90 -10.70 -2.63 3.88
N LEU A 91 -9.44 -2.17 3.74
CA LEU A 91 -9.09 -0.76 3.89
C LEU A 91 -9.72 0.10 2.79
N ASP A 92 -9.83 -0.43 1.59
CA ASP A 92 -10.54 0.24 0.48
C ASP A 92 -12.02 0.49 0.82
N HIS A 93 -12.71 -0.51 1.39
CA HIS A 93 -14.06 -0.33 1.92
C HIS A 93 -14.12 0.68 3.06
N LEU A 94 -13.25 0.57 4.06
CA LEU A 94 -13.23 1.47 5.22
C LEU A 94 -12.94 2.92 4.82
N SER A 95 -12.16 3.13 3.79
CA SER A 95 -11.86 4.46 3.26
C SER A 95 -12.88 4.95 2.23
N GLY A 96 -13.86 4.12 1.80
CA GLY A 96 -14.79 4.48 0.74
C GLY A 96 -14.11 4.68 -0.63
N GLY A 97 -13.13 3.84 -0.97
CA GLY A 97 -12.40 3.90 -2.24
C GLY A 97 -11.30 4.97 -2.30
N ARG A 98 -10.86 5.51 -1.16
CA ARG A 98 -9.81 6.54 -1.09
C ARG A 98 -8.41 5.96 -0.82
N PHE A 99 -8.25 4.65 -0.86
CA PHE A 99 -6.97 3.99 -0.60
C PHE A 99 -6.10 3.90 -1.87
N ILE A 100 -4.84 4.28 -1.75
CA ILE A 100 -3.79 4.05 -2.75
C ILE A 100 -2.74 3.12 -2.15
N PHE A 101 -2.51 2.00 -2.82
CA PHE A 101 -1.56 0.99 -2.36
C PHE A 101 -0.17 1.23 -2.95
N GLY A 102 0.62 2.05 -2.30
CA GLY A 102 2.03 2.24 -2.64
C GLY A 102 2.87 1.06 -2.16
N VAL A 103 3.54 0.37 -3.08
CA VAL A 103 4.32 -0.84 -2.80
C VAL A 103 5.79 -0.68 -3.17
N GLY A 104 6.65 -1.34 -2.44
CA GLY A 104 8.09 -1.32 -2.68
C GLY A 104 8.78 -2.62 -2.32
N VAL A 105 10.03 -2.74 -2.75
CA VAL A 105 10.85 -3.93 -2.45
C VAL A 105 11.59 -3.81 -1.12
N GLY A 106 11.84 -2.62 -0.59
CA GLY A 106 12.69 -2.44 0.59
C GLY A 106 14.08 -3.07 0.42
N GLY A 107 14.61 -3.60 1.51
CA GLY A 107 15.87 -4.34 1.51
C GLY A 107 17.06 -3.57 2.08
N GLU A 108 16.83 -2.38 2.64
CA GLU A 108 17.84 -1.60 3.39
C GLU A 108 18.16 -2.26 4.72
N PHE A 109 17.20 -3.01 5.28
CA PHE A 109 17.32 -3.77 6.53
C PHE A 109 17.21 -5.28 6.26
N PRO A 110 18.32 -5.98 5.97
CA PRO A 110 18.28 -7.40 5.62
C PRO A 110 17.68 -8.30 6.71
N ALA A 111 17.78 -7.91 7.97
CA ALA A 111 17.22 -8.65 9.10
C ALA A 111 15.69 -8.80 9.04
N GLU A 112 14.98 -7.84 8.47
CA GLU A 112 13.51 -7.93 8.28
C GLU A 112 13.16 -9.07 7.32
N TYR A 113 13.91 -9.20 6.23
CA TYR A 113 13.75 -10.28 5.25
C TYR A 113 14.01 -11.65 5.88
N ALA A 114 15.10 -11.76 6.66
CA ALA A 114 15.44 -12.98 7.37
C ALA A 114 14.36 -13.36 8.40
N ALA A 115 13.86 -12.39 9.15
CA ALA A 115 12.78 -12.61 10.13
C ALA A 115 11.46 -13.07 9.46
N CYS A 116 11.22 -12.70 8.21
CA CYS A 116 10.07 -13.14 7.43
C CYS A 116 10.31 -14.44 6.64
N GLY A 117 11.51 -15.02 6.72
CA GLY A 117 11.86 -16.22 5.97
C GLY A 117 11.89 -16.01 4.44
N VAL A 118 12.14 -14.79 3.98
CA VAL A 118 12.14 -14.44 2.55
C VAL A 118 13.55 -14.11 2.08
N PRO A 119 14.10 -14.80 1.07
CA PRO A 119 15.36 -14.43 0.46
C PRO A 119 15.32 -13.02 -0.13
N ARG A 120 16.23 -12.14 0.30
CA ARG A 120 16.25 -10.73 -0.12
C ARG A 120 16.44 -10.56 -1.63
N GLU A 121 17.18 -11.43 -2.26
CA GLU A 121 17.42 -11.44 -3.70
C GLU A 121 16.16 -11.68 -4.54
N GLU A 122 15.17 -12.36 -3.98
CA GLU A 122 13.89 -12.64 -4.65
C GLU A 122 12.91 -11.47 -4.60
N ARG A 123 13.18 -10.41 -3.80
CA ARG A 123 12.23 -9.34 -3.49
C ARG A 123 11.58 -8.68 -4.71
N GLY A 124 12.36 -8.50 -5.78
CA GLY A 124 11.85 -7.88 -7.01
C GLY A 124 10.88 -8.77 -7.78
N ALA A 125 11.20 -10.06 -7.88
CA ALA A 125 10.35 -11.05 -8.56
C ALA A 125 9.08 -11.35 -7.74
N ARG A 126 9.23 -11.50 -6.41
CA ARG A 126 8.09 -11.66 -5.49
C ARG A 126 7.14 -10.48 -5.56
N LEU A 127 7.64 -9.23 -5.59
CA LEU A 127 6.76 -8.05 -5.74
C LEU A 127 5.96 -8.11 -7.03
N SER A 128 6.60 -8.47 -8.14
CA SER A 128 5.91 -8.56 -9.43
C SER A 128 4.81 -9.62 -9.45
N GLU A 129 5.09 -10.80 -8.88
CA GLU A 129 4.10 -11.87 -8.77
C GLU A 129 2.99 -11.52 -7.77
N SER A 130 3.33 -10.89 -6.65
CA SER A 130 2.35 -10.41 -5.66
C SER A 130 1.33 -9.45 -6.27
N ILE A 131 1.78 -8.48 -7.07
CA ILE A 131 0.88 -7.55 -7.76
C ILE A 131 -0.09 -8.30 -8.68
N ALA A 132 0.42 -9.26 -9.46
CA ALA A 132 -0.42 -10.07 -10.36
C ALA A 132 -1.45 -10.91 -9.59
N VAL A 133 -1.04 -11.53 -8.47
CA VAL A 133 -1.92 -12.29 -7.57
C VAL A 133 -3.02 -11.39 -7.01
N MET A 134 -2.66 -10.21 -6.49
CA MET A 134 -3.63 -9.29 -5.88
C MET A 134 -4.65 -8.79 -6.90
N ARG A 135 -4.22 -8.44 -8.11
CA ARG A 135 -5.13 -8.05 -9.21
C ARG A 135 -6.14 -9.15 -9.54
N LYS A 136 -5.70 -10.43 -9.56
CA LYS A 136 -6.61 -11.57 -9.74
C LYS A 136 -7.62 -11.65 -8.59
N LEU A 137 -7.16 -11.61 -7.34
CA LEU A 137 -8.01 -11.73 -6.16
C LEU A 137 -9.03 -10.59 -6.04
N TRP A 138 -8.71 -9.41 -6.55
CA TRP A 138 -9.60 -8.23 -6.55
C TRP A 138 -10.63 -8.22 -7.68
N SER A 139 -10.59 -9.18 -8.59
CA SER A 139 -11.58 -9.26 -9.69
C SER A 139 -13.02 -9.49 -9.21
N GLY A 140 -13.18 -10.04 -8.00
CA GLY A 140 -14.49 -10.45 -7.48
C GLY A 140 -14.96 -11.81 -8.00
N GLU A 141 -14.16 -12.47 -8.84
CA GLU A 141 -14.44 -13.79 -9.42
C GLU A 141 -13.63 -14.89 -8.73
N PRO A 142 -14.03 -16.18 -8.86
CA PRO A 142 -13.19 -17.30 -8.46
C PRO A 142 -11.89 -17.31 -9.25
N VAL A 143 -10.76 -17.42 -8.57
CA VAL A 143 -9.43 -17.41 -9.19
C VAL A 143 -8.51 -18.45 -8.58
N TYR A 144 -7.64 -19.01 -9.39
CA TYR A 144 -6.51 -19.83 -8.95
C TYR A 144 -5.19 -19.18 -9.35
N HIS A 145 -4.12 -19.59 -8.72
CA HIS A 145 -2.78 -19.17 -9.09
C HIS A 145 -1.79 -20.31 -8.94
N ASP A 146 -0.96 -20.49 -9.97
CA ASP A 146 0.16 -21.42 -9.98
C ASP A 146 1.37 -20.64 -10.51
N GLY A 147 2.14 -20.07 -9.58
CA GLY A 147 3.26 -19.21 -9.89
C GLY A 147 4.56 -19.73 -9.26
N ARG A 148 5.62 -18.95 -9.43
CA ARG A 148 6.95 -19.33 -8.91
C ARG A 148 7.01 -19.25 -7.38
N PHE A 149 6.38 -18.26 -6.78
CA PHE A 149 6.48 -17.98 -5.35
C PHE A 149 5.19 -18.23 -4.59
N PHE A 150 4.08 -18.21 -5.29
CA PHE A 150 2.76 -18.39 -4.71
C PHE A 150 1.93 -19.35 -5.56
N ALA A 151 1.28 -20.29 -4.90
CA ALA A 151 0.34 -21.20 -5.55
C ALA A 151 -0.83 -21.44 -4.59
N PHE A 152 -2.04 -21.44 -5.12
CA PHE A 152 -3.26 -21.77 -4.37
C PHE A 152 -4.35 -22.30 -5.32
N PRO A 153 -5.23 -23.19 -4.80
CA PRO A 153 -6.36 -23.70 -5.54
C PRO A 153 -7.37 -22.56 -5.83
N GLU A 154 -8.44 -22.89 -6.53
CA GLU A 154 -9.51 -21.92 -6.76
C GLU A 154 -10.06 -21.37 -5.43
N VAL A 155 -10.05 -20.06 -5.31
CA VAL A 155 -10.59 -19.32 -4.16
C VAL A 155 -11.43 -18.14 -4.65
N HIS A 156 -12.42 -17.75 -3.87
CA HIS A 156 -13.24 -16.57 -4.12
C HIS A 156 -13.09 -15.58 -2.97
N MET A 157 -12.43 -14.45 -3.20
CA MET A 157 -12.19 -13.44 -2.18
C MET A 157 -13.32 -12.40 -2.14
N GLN A 158 -14.05 -12.38 -1.03
CA GLN A 158 -15.12 -11.41 -0.78
C GLN A 158 -14.90 -10.65 0.53
N PRO A 159 -15.32 -9.35 0.63
CA PRO A 159 -15.81 -8.54 -0.49
C PRO A 159 -14.68 -8.19 -1.47
N ALA A 160 -15.03 -8.02 -2.73
CA ALA A 160 -14.14 -7.36 -3.68
C ALA A 160 -13.93 -5.89 -3.26
N PRO A 161 -12.84 -5.22 -3.66
CA PRO A 161 -12.65 -3.80 -3.39
C PRO A 161 -13.78 -2.91 -3.91
N VAL A 162 -13.94 -1.73 -3.32
CA VAL A 162 -14.87 -0.69 -3.81
C VAL A 162 -14.38 -0.11 -5.13
N GLN A 163 -13.08 0.13 -5.23
CA GLN A 163 -12.46 0.60 -6.48
C GLN A 163 -12.50 -0.51 -7.53
N PRO A 164 -13.02 -0.27 -8.74
CA PRO A 164 -13.04 -1.27 -9.81
C PRO A 164 -11.64 -1.79 -10.15
N GLY A 165 -11.43 -3.10 -10.06
CA GLY A 165 -10.12 -3.74 -10.30
C GLY A 165 -9.14 -3.62 -9.13
N GLY A 166 -9.57 -3.06 -8.01
CA GLY A 166 -8.80 -2.89 -6.77
C GLY A 166 -8.22 -1.50 -6.57
N PRO A 167 -7.66 -1.25 -5.38
CA PRO A 167 -6.94 -0.02 -5.09
C PRO A 167 -5.85 0.27 -6.13
N ARG A 168 -5.67 1.54 -6.48
CA ARG A 168 -4.57 1.93 -7.37
C ARG A 168 -3.24 1.51 -6.75
N ILE A 169 -2.41 0.82 -7.53
CA ILE A 169 -1.08 0.39 -7.10
C ILE A 169 -0.04 1.39 -7.61
N TRP A 170 0.74 1.94 -6.70
CA TRP A 170 1.91 2.77 -7.03
C TRP A 170 3.19 2.03 -6.65
N CYS A 171 4.15 1.96 -7.56
CA CYS A 171 5.43 1.29 -7.30
C CYS A 171 6.52 2.29 -6.93
N GLY A 172 7.01 2.20 -5.69
CA GLY A 172 8.18 2.95 -5.25
C GLY A 172 9.49 2.36 -5.77
N GLY A 173 10.47 3.25 -6.01
CA GLY A 173 11.84 2.89 -6.33
C GLY A 173 12.43 3.72 -7.49
N ARG A 174 13.77 3.76 -7.52
CA ARG A 174 14.55 4.56 -8.49
C ARG A 174 15.43 3.74 -9.45
N SER A 175 15.46 2.42 -9.26
CA SER A 175 16.23 1.56 -10.17
C SER A 175 15.49 1.30 -11.47
N ASN A 176 16.24 1.03 -12.56
CA ASN A 176 15.63 0.66 -13.83
C ASN A 176 14.66 -0.51 -13.74
N ALA A 177 14.90 -1.45 -12.81
CA ALA A 177 13.99 -2.57 -12.58
C ALA A 177 12.69 -2.10 -11.91
N ALA A 178 12.76 -1.15 -10.97
CA ALA A 178 11.58 -0.56 -10.32
C ALA A 178 10.75 0.26 -11.31
N LEU A 179 11.40 1.10 -12.12
CA LEU A 179 10.70 1.91 -13.14
C LEU A 179 10.00 1.03 -14.19
N ARG A 180 10.67 -0.03 -14.67
CA ARG A 180 10.03 -0.99 -15.57
C ARG A 180 8.85 -1.73 -14.95
N ARG A 181 8.93 -2.03 -13.64
CA ARG A 181 7.81 -2.64 -12.90
C ARG A 181 6.64 -1.69 -12.80
N ALA A 182 6.89 -0.43 -12.42
CA ALA A 182 5.86 0.60 -12.36
C ALA A 182 5.11 0.69 -13.69
N GLY A 183 5.82 0.88 -14.80
CA GLY A 183 5.20 1.04 -16.12
C GLY A 183 4.51 -0.21 -16.69
N ARG A 184 4.74 -1.41 -16.12
CA ARG A 184 4.12 -2.66 -16.60
C ARG A 184 2.99 -3.17 -15.72
N LEU A 185 3.07 -2.97 -14.42
CA LEU A 185 2.22 -3.67 -13.46
C LEU A 185 1.45 -2.73 -12.53
N ALA A 186 1.82 -1.46 -12.48
CA ALA A 186 1.23 -0.50 -11.56
C ALA A 186 0.49 0.63 -12.30
N ASP A 187 -0.24 1.42 -11.54
CA ASP A 187 -1.01 2.56 -12.03
C ASP A 187 -0.21 3.88 -11.88
N GLY A 188 0.94 3.79 -11.18
CA GLY A 188 1.86 4.90 -10.97
C GLY A 188 3.19 4.46 -10.36
#